data_eeb2e1ba314e9105d5d971417a882832
#
_entry.id   eeb2e1ba314e9105d5d971417a882832
#
_cell.length_a   1.000
_cell.length_b   1.000
_cell.length_c   1.000
_cell.angle_alpha   90.00
_cell.angle_beta   90.00
_cell.angle_gamma   90.00
#
_symmetry.space_group_name_H-M   'P 1'
#
loop_
_entity.id
_entity.type
_entity.pdbx_description
1 polymer ?
#
loop_
_entity_poly.entity_id
_entity_poly.type
_entity_poly.pdbx_seq_one_letter_code
_entity_poly.pdbx_strand_id
1 'polypeptide(L)'
;LREILGLYWEERDWEIEYGGGNELAVDFDTYYRTFLEHLLAYSVLSPEGAERYGAGWLEDMAGEVWAIDRVCRLEAEVTIPAGGSVTLSAAMTKEASFDYYCAHTENRGISGYDLVTTLGSNLTCTSQTAVLEDRGQIEIVRQNFGFDLAAGVNTVPLDPDTEHYYLEVKRAEGTIPEN
;
A
#
# COMPACT_ATOMS: atom_id res chain seq x y z
N LEU A 1 15.10 -8.43 24.94
CA LEU A 1 14.16 -7.79 23.99
C LEU A 1 14.19 -8.49 22.63
N ARG A 2 15.35 -8.59 21.95
CA ARG A 2 15.49 -9.23 20.64
C ARG A 2 14.95 -10.67 20.60
N GLU A 3 15.25 -11.44 21.63
CA GLU A 3 14.80 -12.82 21.77
C GLU A 3 13.27 -12.91 21.91
N ILE A 4 12.68 -12.03 22.70
CA ILE A 4 11.23 -11.96 22.87
C ILE A 4 10.55 -11.54 21.56
N LEU A 5 11.08 -10.51 20.89
CA LEU A 5 10.53 -10.08 19.59
C LEU A 5 10.70 -11.15 18.49
N GLY A 6 11.71 -12.02 18.60
CA GLY A 6 11.85 -13.17 17.72
C GLY A 6 10.67 -14.14 17.81
N LEU A 7 10.10 -14.32 19.00
CA LEU A 7 8.91 -15.18 19.19
C LEU A 7 7.68 -14.57 18.51
N TYR A 8 7.46 -13.26 18.65
CA TYR A 8 6.36 -12.58 17.94
C TYR A 8 6.52 -12.63 16.43
N TRP A 9 7.77 -12.56 15.94
CA TRP A 9 8.07 -12.68 14.53
C TRP A 9 7.71 -14.06 13.97
N GLU A 10 8.04 -15.12 14.69
CA GLU A 10 7.69 -16.50 14.31
C GLU A 10 6.17 -16.73 14.32
N GLU A 11 5.45 -16.13 15.27
CA GLU A 11 3.99 -16.17 15.33
C GLU A 11 3.34 -15.44 14.15
N ARG A 12 3.90 -14.30 13.75
CA ARG A 12 3.47 -13.54 12.56
C ARG A 12 3.64 -14.36 11.27
N ASP A 13 4.76 -15.06 11.11
CA ASP A 13 4.97 -15.91 9.93
C ASP A 13 3.87 -16.96 9.81
N TRP A 14 3.41 -17.51 10.94
CA TRP A 14 2.28 -18.43 10.97
C TRP A 14 0.97 -17.74 10.53
N GLU A 15 0.69 -16.54 10.99
CA GLU A 15 -0.49 -15.78 10.58
C GLU A 15 -0.50 -15.46 9.08
N ILE A 16 0.65 -15.12 8.51
CA ILE A 16 0.80 -14.92 7.07
C ILE A 16 0.51 -16.20 6.29
N GLU A 17 1.09 -17.31 6.72
CA GLU A 17 0.93 -18.61 6.04
C GLU A 17 -0.55 -19.05 6.01
N TYR A 18 -1.28 -18.85 7.10
CA TYR A 18 -2.66 -19.31 7.23
C TYR A 18 -3.71 -18.21 7.07
N GLY A 19 -3.35 -16.96 7.26
CA GLY A 19 -4.24 -15.80 7.15
C GLY A 19 -4.39 -15.22 5.74
N GLY A 20 -3.57 -15.66 4.78
CA GLY A 20 -3.62 -15.17 3.39
C GLY A 20 -3.08 -13.74 3.21
N GLY A 21 -2.25 -13.26 4.12
CA GLY A 21 -1.65 -11.93 4.05
C GLY A 21 -0.62 -11.82 2.92
N ASN A 22 -0.77 -10.83 2.06
CA ASN A 22 0.18 -10.45 1.01
C ASN A 22 1.21 -9.43 1.52
N GLU A 23 1.72 -9.62 2.70
CA GLU A 23 2.72 -8.71 3.23
C GLU A 23 4.06 -8.90 2.54
N LEU A 24 4.71 -7.80 2.21
CA LEU A 24 6.10 -7.80 1.78
C LEU A 24 6.94 -8.49 2.86
N ALA A 25 7.60 -9.56 2.50
CA ALA A 25 8.52 -10.25 3.38
C ALA A 25 9.62 -9.28 3.82
N VAL A 26 9.64 -8.96 5.10
CA VAL A 26 10.68 -8.14 5.73
C VAL A 26 11.47 -9.07 6.61
N ASP A 27 12.80 -9.00 6.56
CA ASP A 27 13.61 -9.80 7.46
C ASP A 27 13.50 -9.33 8.93
N PHE A 28 13.80 -10.26 9.85
CA PHE A 28 13.71 -9.97 11.28
C PHE A 28 14.61 -8.80 11.71
N ASP A 29 15.75 -8.59 11.10
CA ASP A 29 16.65 -7.50 11.44
C ASP A 29 16.05 -6.13 11.08
N THR A 30 15.35 -6.04 9.97
CA THR A 30 14.60 -4.86 9.55
C THR A 30 13.42 -4.61 10.49
N TYR A 31 12.63 -5.63 10.82
CA TYR A 31 11.56 -5.53 11.80
C TYR A 31 12.08 -5.05 13.17
N TYR A 32 13.14 -5.70 13.68
CA TYR A 32 13.74 -5.35 14.96
C TYR A 32 14.25 -3.91 15.01
N ARG A 33 14.86 -3.44 13.92
CA ARG A 33 15.32 -2.04 13.79
C ARG A 33 14.15 -1.08 13.83
N THR A 34 13.10 -1.34 13.04
CA THR A 34 11.87 -0.54 13.02
C THR A 34 11.23 -0.49 14.41
N PHE A 35 11.20 -1.63 15.11
CA PHE A 35 10.73 -1.68 16.49
C PHE A 35 11.54 -0.77 17.43
N LEU A 36 12.87 -0.80 17.34
CA LEU A 36 13.72 0.08 18.16
C LEU A 36 13.50 1.56 17.85
N GLU A 37 13.36 1.91 16.58
CA GLU A 37 13.04 3.28 16.16
C GLU A 37 11.69 3.73 16.70
N HIS A 38 10.69 2.88 16.63
CA HIS A 38 9.36 3.14 17.18
C HIS A 38 9.38 3.26 18.71
N LEU A 39 10.11 2.37 19.38
CA LEU A 39 10.32 2.42 20.83
C LEU A 39 10.98 3.75 21.28
N LEU A 40 11.95 4.24 20.51
CA LEU A 40 12.60 5.52 20.80
C LEU A 40 11.68 6.71 20.56
N ALA A 41 10.84 6.66 19.54
CA ALA A 41 9.88 7.72 19.20
C ALA A 41 8.71 7.79 20.20
N TYR A 42 8.23 6.64 20.64
CA TYR A 42 7.02 6.50 21.48
C TYR A 42 7.32 5.79 22.80
N SER A 43 8.44 6.12 23.42
CA SER A 43 8.91 5.47 24.64
C SER A 43 7.79 5.31 25.68
N VAL A 44 7.63 4.10 26.19
CA VAL A 44 6.71 3.80 27.31
C VAL A 44 7.08 4.53 28.62
N LEU A 45 8.26 5.11 28.66
CA LEU A 45 8.73 5.96 29.78
C LEU A 45 8.25 7.41 29.63
N SER A 46 7.73 7.80 28.45
CA SER A 46 7.07 9.09 28.27
C SER A 46 5.62 9.03 28.80
N PRO A 47 5.04 10.16 29.24
CA PRO A 47 3.64 10.19 29.64
C PRO A 47 2.70 9.69 28.53
N GLU A 48 2.94 10.09 27.28
CA GLU A 48 2.14 9.69 26.13
C GLU A 48 2.26 8.20 25.84
N GLY A 49 3.49 7.66 25.89
CA GLY A 49 3.73 6.23 25.68
C GLY A 49 3.16 5.37 26.80
N ALA A 50 3.22 5.81 28.05
CA ALA A 50 2.62 5.12 29.18
C ALA A 50 1.09 5.10 29.12
N GLU A 51 0.47 6.17 28.62
CA GLU A 51 -0.99 6.21 28.38
C GLU A 51 -1.40 5.29 27.24
N ARG A 52 -0.64 5.25 26.17
CA ARG A 52 -0.95 4.48 24.95
C ARG A 52 -0.81 2.99 25.16
N TYR A 53 0.28 2.55 25.74
CA TYR A 53 0.62 1.12 25.78
C TYR A 53 0.29 0.40 27.08
N GLY A 54 0.21 1.11 28.22
CA GLY A 54 -0.15 0.51 29.51
C GLY A 54 0.64 -0.76 29.86
N ALA A 55 -0.08 -1.72 30.47
CA ALA A 55 0.47 -3.04 30.78
C ALA A 55 0.35 -3.95 29.57
N GLY A 56 1.15 -4.46 28.90
CA GLY A 56 1.07 -5.20 27.62
C GLY A 56 1.64 -4.43 26.44
N TRP A 57 2.27 -3.32 26.76
CA TRP A 57 2.83 -2.39 25.78
C TRP A 57 3.75 -3.05 24.74
N LEU A 58 4.43 -4.12 25.11
CA LEU A 58 5.36 -4.81 24.21
C LEU A 58 4.61 -5.50 23.07
N GLU A 59 3.49 -6.15 23.38
CA GLU A 59 2.64 -6.84 22.41
C GLU A 59 1.96 -5.85 21.49
N ASP A 60 1.37 -4.79 22.06
CA ASP A 60 0.72 -3.73 21.30
C ASP A 60 1.70 -3.06 20.33
N MET A 61 2.89 -2.72 20.81
CA MET A 61 3.94 -2.11 19.99
C MET A 61 4.47 -3.06 18.91
N ALA A 62 4.62 -4.34 19.21
CA ALA A 62 5.05 -5.34 18.24
C ALA A 62 4.04 -5.45 17.09
N GLY A 63 2.75 -5.46 17.41
CA GLY A 63 1.66 -5.46 16.43
C GLY A 63 1.60 -4.18 15.60
N GLU A 64 1.76 -3.01 16.23
CA GLU A 64 1.79 -1.74 15.51
C GLU A 64 2.96 -1.64 14.53
N VAL A 65 4.14 -2.14 14.89
CA VAL A 65 5.31 -2.14 14.01
C VAL A 65 5.10 -3.05 12.80
N TRP A 66 4.30 -4.11 12.89
CA TRP A 66 3.90 -4.91 11.73
C TRP A 66 3.01 -4.12 10.76
N ALA A 67 2.13 -3.28 11.30
CA ALA A 67 1.17 -2.49 10.53
C ALA A 67 1.77 -1.19 9.95
N ILE A 68 3.03 -0.85 10.25
CA ILE A 68 3.67 0.35 9.70
C ILE A 68 3.81 0.22 8.18
N ASP A 69 3.27 1.20 7.47
CA ASP A 69 3.44 1.32 6.03
C ASP A 69 4.92 1.37 5.63
N ARG A 70 5.27 0.62 4.61
CA ARG A 70 6.64 0.53 4.11
C ARG A 70 6.74 1.12 2.73
N VAL A 71 7.79 1.92 2.52
CA VAL A 71 8.12 2.45 1.21
C VAL A 71 9.24 1.61 0.62
N CYS A 72 8.94 0.90 -0.46
CA CYS A 72 9.93 0.15 -1.23
C CYS A 72 10.51 1.04 -2.31
N ARG A 73 11.83 1.09 -2.39
CA ARG A 73 12.56 1.76 -3.47
C ARG A 73 13.09 0.75 -4.45
N LEU A 74 12.76 0.94 -5.72
CA LEU A 74 13.42 0.26 -6.83
C LEU A 74 14.50 1.19 -7.36
N GLU A 75 15.76 0.76 -7.30
CA GLU A 75 16.88 1.51 -7.82
C GLU A 75 17.37 0.87 -9.12
N ALA A 76 17.52 1.68 -10.16
CA ALA A 76 18.11 1.27 -11.41
C ALA A 76 19.07 2.34 -11.90
N GLU A 77 20.25 1.93 -12.35
CA GLU A 77 21.22 2.83 -12.99
C GLU A 77 20.93 2.88 -14.49
N VAL A 78 20.77 4.08 -15.03
CA VAL A 78 20.44 4.30 -16.42
C VAL A 78 21.38 5.32 -17.03
N THR A 79 21.97 5.00 -18.17
CA THR A 79 22.77 5.93 -18.95
C THR A 79 21.92 6.51 -20.07
N ILE A 80 21.70 7.83 -20.05
CA ILE A 80 20.98 8.55 -21.11
C ILE A 80 22.02 9.14 -22.07
N PRO A 81 22.04 8.74 -23.34
CA PRO A 81 22.95 9.33 -24.32
C PRO A 81 22.71 10.83 -24.52
N ALA A 82 23.72 11.58 -24.90
CA ALA A 82 23.58 13.00 -25.17
C ALA A 82 22.55 13.26 -26.29
N GLY A 83 21.51 14.06 -25.97
CA GLY A 83 20.39 14.32 -26.88
C GLY A 83 19.44 13.14 -27.10
N GLY A 84 19.62 12.05 -26.35
CA GLY A 84 18.77 10.87 -26.42
C GLY A 84 17.69 10.82 -25.33
N SER A 85 16.91 9.73 -25.36
CA SER A 85 15.92 9.39 -24.35
C SER A 85 16.00 7.91 -24.00
N VAL A 86 15.54 7.56 -22.81
CA VAL A 86 15.41 6.17 -22.34
C VAL A 86 14.01 5.98 -21.78
N THR A 87 13.42 4.83 -22.11
CA THR A 87 12.15 4.41 -21.52
C THR A 87 12.44 3.40 -20.41
N LEU A 88 11.95 3.67 -19.23
CA LEU A 88 11.92 2.73 -18.11
C LEU A 88 10.50 2.21 -17.95
N SER A 89 10.39 0.91 -17.73
CA SER A 89 9.10 0.25 -17.42
C SER A 89 9.25 -0.52 -16.13
N ALA A 90 8.28 -0.37 -15.24
CA ALA A 90 8.15 -1.17 -14.03
C ALA A 90 6.73 -1.71 -13.96
N ALA A 91 6.58 -2.93 -13.48
CA ALA A 91 5.30 -3.56 -13.23
C ALA A 91 5.29 -4.10 -11.80
N MET A 92 4.20 -3.92 -11.10
CA MET A 92 3.99 -4.46 -9.77
C MET A 92 2.55 -4.92 -9.62
N THR A 93 2.34 -5.94 -8.80
CA THR A 93 1.01 -6.27 -8.31
C THR A 93 0.72 -5.39 -7.11
N LYS A 94 -0.45 -4.78 -7.08
CA LYS A 94 -0.91 -4.00 -5.95
C LYS A 94 -2.24 -4.60 -5.48
N GLU A 95 -2.25 -5.06 -4.26
CA GLU A 95 -3.48 -5.43 -3.58
C GLU A 95 -4.29 -4.17 -3.24
N ALA A 96 -5.59 -4.36 -2.99
CA ALA A 96 -6.42 -3.26 -2.54
C ALA A 96 -5.85 -2.66 -1.26
N SER A 97 -5.80 -1.32 -1.18
CA SER A 97 -5.37 -0.62 0.02
C SER A 97 -6.36 -0.83 1.17
N PHE A 98 -7.63 -1.06 0.83
CA PHE A 98 -8.70 -1.43 1.75
C PHE A 98 -9.82 -2.16 1.01
N ASP A 99 -10.61 -2.94 1.73
CA ASP A 99 -11.81 -3.56 1.21
C ASP A 99 -12.99 -3.44 2.21
N TYR A 100 -14.17 -3.62 1.70
CA TYR A 100 -15.39 -3.59 2.49
C TYR A 100 -16.09 -4.97 2.51
N TYR A 101 -15.33 -6.04 2.36
CA TYR A 101 -15.89 -7.40 2.28
C TYR A 101 -16.79 -7.75 3.47
N CYS A 102 -16.36 -7.38 4.67
CA CYS A 102 -17.11 -7.61 5.91
C CYS A 102 -18.13 -6.50 6.25
N ALA A 103 -18.27 -5.47 5.41
CA ALA A 103 -19.19 -4.39 5.67
C ALA A 103 -20.66 -4.85 5.50
N HIS A 104 -21.52 -4.45 6.43
CA HIS A 104 -22.96 -4.67 6.37
C HIS A 104 -23.70 -3.46 5.77
N THR A 105 -23.09 -2.78 4.79
CA THR A 105 -23.57 -1.55 4.18
C THR A 105 -23.56 -1.68 2.65
N GLU A 106 -23.98 -0.62 1.96
CA GLU A 106 -23.83 -0.47 0.51
C GLU A 106 -22.39 -0.57 0.00
N ASN A 107 -21.41 -0.43 0.88
CA ASN A 107 -19.99 -0.52 0.53
C ASN A 107 -19.48 -1.98 0.45
N ARG A 108 -20.29 -2.96 0.81
CA ARG A 108 -19.86 -4.36 0.79
C ARG A 108 -19.39 -4.81 -0.59
N GLY A 109 -18.21 -5.42 -0.64
CA GLY A 109 -17.60 -5.92 -1.88
C GLY A 109 -16.92 -4.85 -2.72
N ILE A 110 -16.73 -3.64 -2.17
CA ILE A 110 -15.90 -2.61 -2.79
C ILE A 110 -14.46 -2.80 -2.32
N SER A 111 -13.54 -2.73 -3.27
CA SER A 111 -12.10 -2.72 -3.04
C SER A 111 -11.54 -1.36 -3.44
N GLY A 112 -10.72 -0.75 -2.60
CA GLY A 112 -10.16 0.56 -2.83
C GLY A 112 -8.67 0.51 -3.11
N TYR A 113 -8.23 1.31 -4.07
CA TYR A 113 -6.83 1.44 -4.47
C TYR A 113 -6.41 2.89 -4.37
N ASP A 114 -5.32 3.13 -3.66
CA ASP A 114 -4.71 4.44 -3.52
C ASP A 114 -3.44 4.53 -4.35
N LEU A 115 -3.25 5.67 -5.01
CA LEU A 115 -2.04 6.04 -5.72
C LEU A 115 -1.56 7.39 -5.24
N VAL A 116 -0.36 7.41 -4.65
CA VAL A 116 0.33 8.65 -4.27
C VAL A 116 1.32 9.01 -5.37
N THR A 117 1.15 10.17 -5.98
CA THR A 117 1.94 10.60 -7.16
C THR A 117 3.18 11.42 -6.81
N THR A 118 3.28 11.90 -5.58
CA THR A 118 4.32 12.86 -5.16
C THR A 118 5.37 12.30 -4.20
N LEU A 119 5.52 10.99 -4.13
CA LEU A 119 6.53 10.34 -3.28
C LEU A 119 7.96 10.73 -3.70
N GLY A 120 8.37 11.93 -3.29
CA GLY A 120 9.78 12.31 -3.16
C GLY A 120 10.64 12.16 -4.41
N SER A 121 10.09 12.40 -5.60
CA SER A 121 10.91 12.44 -6.82
C SER A 121 11.68 13.76 -6.89
N ASN A 122 12.98 13.68 -7.16
CA ASN A 122 13.79 14.83 -7.54
C ASN A 122 13.82 15.07 -9.06
N LEU A 123 13.03 14.29 -9.82
CA LEU A 123 12.84 14.47 -11.26
C LEU A 123 11.64 15.41 -11.50
N THR A 124 11.80 16.31 -12.45
CA THR A 124 10.68 17.15 -12.89
C THR A 124 9.83 16.35 -13.88
N CYS A 125 8.61 16.02 -13.48
CA CYS A 125 7.62 15.45 -14.38
C CYS A 125 6.97 16.57 -15.21
N THR A 126 7.08 16.50 -16.53
CA THR A 126 6.44 17.47 -17.45
C THR A 126 4.98 17.10 -17.72
N SER A 127 4.63 15.83 -17.62
CA SER A 127 3.26 15.33 -17.72
C SER A 127 3.14 13.96 -17.07
N GLN A 128 1.98 13.69 -16.55
CA GLN A 128 1.60 12.38 -16.01
C GLN A 128 0.27 11.98 -16.62
N THR A 129 0.11 10.71 -16.93
CA THR A 129 -1.11 10.17 -17.50
C THR A 129 -1.42 8.84 -16.83
N ALA A 130 -2.65 8.67 -16.40
CA ALA A 130 -3.14 7.38 -15.94
C ALA A 130 -3.92 6.68 -17.06
N VAL A 131 -3.68 5.38 -17.19
CA VAL A 131 -4.41 4.52 -18.12
C VAL A 131 -5.01 3.37 -17.32
N LEU A 132 -6.31 3.18 -17.44
CA LEU A 132 -7.02 2.06 -16.85
C LEU A 132 -7.36 1.03 -17.93
N GLU A 133 -6.77 -0.14 -17.83
CA GLU A 133 -7.10 -1.29 -18.67
C GLU A 133 -8.05 -2.20 -17.90
N ASP A 134 -9.33 -2.11 -18.24
CA ASP A 134 -10.36 -3.01 -17.71
C ASP A 134 -10.66 -4.13 -18.72
N ARG A 135 -10.77 -5.35 -18.20
CA ARG A 135 -11.17 -6.54 -18.98
C ARG A 135 -12.65 -6.86 -18.84
N GLY A 136 -13.46 -5.90 -18.42
CA GLY A 136 -14.89 -6.09 -18.17
C GLY A 136 -15.17 -6.79 -16.85
N GLN A 137 -14.22 -6.78 -15.93
CA GLN A 137 -14.34 -7.48 -14.64
C GLN A 137 -14.73 -6.57 -13.50
N ILE A 138 -14.62 -5.24 -13.69
CA ILE A 138 -14.86 -4.26 -12.65
C ILE A 138 -15.92 -3.24 -13.04
N GLU A 139 -16.57 -2.70 -12.02
CA GLU A 139 -17.40 -1.51 -12.08
C GLU A 139 -16.78 -0.47 -11.14
N ILE A 140 -16.55 0.74 -11.64
CA ILE A 140 -16.04 1.86 -10.85
C ILE A 140 -17.17 2.40 -10.00
N VAL A 141 -16.97 2.44 -8.69
CA VAL A 141 -17.94 2.94 -7.72
C VAL A 141 -17.66 4.40 -7.36
N ARG A 142 -16.42 4.71 -7.03
CA ARG A 142 -15.94 6.05 -6.67
C ARG A 142 -14.52 6.24 -7.14
N GLN A 143 -14.16 7.45 -7.51
CA GLN A 143 -12.81 7.79 -7.95
C GLN A 143 -12.60 9.30 -8.01
N ASN A 144 -11.36 9.73 -8.06
CA ASN A 144 -10.99 11.10 -8.43
C ASN A 144 -10.08 11.20 -9.66
N PHE A 145 -9.87 10.10 -10.40
CA PHE A 145 -9.11 10.10 -11.65
C PHE A 145 -9.84 10.76 -12.81
N GLY A 146 -11.15 10.56 -12.92
CA GLY A 146 -11.95 11.01 -14.05
C GLY A 146 -12.12 9.98 -15.17
N PHE A 147 -11.91 8.69 -14.90
CA PHE A 147 -12.25 7.63 -15.86
C PHE A 147 -13.75 7.53 -16.09
N ASP A 148 -14.16 7.26 -17.32
CA ASP A 148 -15.53 6.95 -17.70
C ASP A 148 -15.50 5.79 -18.71
N LEU A 149 -15.53 4.57 -18.20
CA LEU A 149 -15.44 3.36 -19.03
C LEU A 149 -16.65 3.21 -19.95
N ALA A 150 -17.82 3.69 -19.54
CA ALA A 150 -19.04 3.66 -20.36
C ALA A 150 -18.93 4.61 -21.55
N ALA A 151 -18.26 5.74 -21.39
CA ALA A 151 -17.98 6.68 -22.48
C ALA A 151 -16.68 6.35 -23.24
N GLY A 152 -15.96 5.29 -22.84
CA GLY A 152 -14.67 4.93 -23.44
C GLY A 152 -13.48 5.79 -22.95
N VAL A 153 -13.65 6.54 -21.88
CA VAL A 153 -12.57 7.36 -21.29
C VAL A 153 -11.79 6.52 -20.30
N ASN A 154 -10.74 5.90 -20.78
CA ASN A 154 -9.84 5.05 -19.98
C ASN A 154 -8.43 5.66 -19.82
N THR A 155 -8.19 6.83 -20.35
CA THR A 155 -6.91 7.52 -20.33
C THR A 155 -7.16 8.96 -19.93
N VAL A 156 -6.54 9.39 -18.84
CA VAL A 156 -6.75 10.72 -18.25
C VAL A 156 -5.41 11.36 -17.88
N PRO A 157 -5.23 12.67 -18.11
CA PRO A 157 -4.09 13.38 -17.56
C PRO A 157 -4.25 13.50 -16.05
N LEU A 158 -3.14 13.34 -15.32
CA LEU A 158 -3.11 13.59 -13.87
C LEU A 158 -2.74 15.05 -13.62
N ASP A 159 -3.43 15.65 -12.66
CA ASP A 159 -3.12 16.99 -12.17
C ASP A 159 -1.87 16.91 -11.26
N PRO A 160 -0.80 17.64 -11.57
CA PRO A 160 0.41 17.66 -10.76
C PRO A 160 0.22 18.21 -9.34
N ASP A 161 -0.86 18.97 -9.11
CA ASP A 161 -1.19 19.52 -7.81
C ASP A 161 -2.01 18.55 -6.95
N THR A 162 -2.46 17.43 -7.51
CA THR A 162 -3.16 16.36 -6.80
C THR A 162 -2.17 15.32 -6.34
N GLU A 163 -1.92 15.25 -5.04
CA GLU A 163 -0.97 14.30 -4.44
C GLU A 163 -1.51 12.88 -4.32
N HIS A 164 -2.80 12.75 -4.15
CA HIS A 164 -3.47 11.48 -3.86
C HIS A 164 -4.63 11.23 -4.80
N TYR A 165 -4.54 10.11 -5.52
CA TYR A 165 -5.60 9.59 -6.35
C TYR A 165 -6.15 8.30 -5.74
N TYR A 166 -7.46 8.07 -5.88
CA TYR A 166 -8.09 6.84 -5.45
C TYR A 166 -9.06 6.30 -6.49
N LEU A 167 -9.20 4.98 -6.49
CA LEU A 167 -10.13 4.23 -7.31
C LEU A 167 -10.79 3.15 -6.46
N GLU A 168 -12.10 3.21 -6.31
CA GLU A 168 -12.89 2.19 -5.65
C GLU A 168 -13.70 1.42 -6.68
N VAL A 169 -13.56 0.12 -6.68
CA VAL A 169 -14.19 -0.77 -7.64
C VAL A 169 -14.93 -1.90 -6.94
N LYS A 170 -15.92 -2.41 -7.59
CA LYS A 170 -16.54 -3.70 -7.27
C LYS A 170 -16.49 -4.62 -8.48
N ARG A 171 -16.69 -5.90 -8.26
CA ARG A 171 -16.79 -6.87 -9.35
C ARG A 171 -18.02 -6.56 -10.21
N ALA A 172 -17.85 -6.54 -11.52
CA ALA A 172 -18.96 -6.39 -12.45
C ALA A 172 -19.91 -7.60 -12.38
N GLU A 173 -21.20 -7.34 -12.51
CA GLU A 173 -22.22 -8.40 -12.50
C GLU A 173 -21.98 -9.39 -13.63
N GLY A 174 -22.08 -10.69 -13.36
CA GLY A 174 -21.93 -11.76 -14.36
C GLY A 174 -20.49 -12.24 -14.57
N THR A 175 -19.49 -11.68 -13.90
CA THR A 175 -18.13 -12.23 -13.93
C THR A 175 -18.02 -13.48 -13.04
N ILE A 176 -17.54 -14.58 -13.64
CA ILE A 176 -17.30 -15.83 -12.90
C ILE A 176 -15.98 -15.67 -12.13
N PRO A 177 -15.92 -16.05 -10.83
CA PRO A 177 -14.65 -16.06 -10.13
C PRO A 177 -13.66 -16.98 -10.85
N GLU A 178 -12.46 -16.49 -11.16
CA GLU A 178 -11.35 -17.39 -11.49
C GLU A 178 -11.01 -18.20 -10.22
N ASN A 179 -11.09 -19.53 -10.35
CA ASN A 179 -10.72 -20.48 -9.28
C ASN A 179 -9.20 -20.56 -9.12
#